data_445676225bf0386fe5ed2cbfa84789b2
#
_entry.id   445676225bf0386fe5ed2cbfa84789b2
#
_cell.length_a   1.000
_cell.length_b   1.000
_cell.length_c   1.000
_cell.angle_alpha   90.00
_cell.angle_beta   90.00
_cell.angle_gamma   90.00
#
_symmetry.space_group_name_H-M   'P 1'
#
loop_
_entity.id
_entity.type
_entity.pdbx_description
1 polymer ?
#
loop_
_entity_poly.entity_id
_entity_poly.type
_entity_poly.pdbx_seq_one_letter_code
_entity_poly.pdbx_strand_id
1 'polypeptide(L)'
;MSSPTLHTFTVAADKAGQRVDLFVGDVLKLSRARLKRLFEAGAVKVNGRAAKKGLLVATGQQVAVELEEETREAVPDEDFPLVVLHEDAALLFVDKPAGRPSHPLQSGETGTVANALVARFPECAQASVDPREGGLCHRLDVETSGVLVAARTRAAWTAVRAAFGERAVDKRYLALVTGPLADEGDIDVPLRHHPRHPDRVEPAPQGAEDAREAVSRFRVLERAGEYSLVEVRIFTGVLHQVRAHLAGIGAPIVGDTLYGGREAPGLGRFFLHARALGLSHPETKRPMHVTSPLPPELRAELERLGLRAPGQRPEPASAG
;
A
#
# COMPACT_ATOMS: atom_id res chain seq x y z
N MET A 1 -22.01 -9.11 -13.88
CA MET A 1 -21.66 -10.26 -13.03
C MET A 1 -21.51 -11.47 -13.93
N SER A 2 -20.31 -12.00 -14.08
CA SER A 2 -20.10 -13.24 -14.84
C SER A 2 -20.73 -14.41 -14.08
N SER A 3 -21.39 -15.31 -14.79
CA SER A 3 -21.95 -16.52 -14.18
C SER A 3 -20.83 -17.39 -13.62
N PRO A 4 -21.01 -18.00 -12.43
CA PRO A 4 -19.98 -18.84 -11.85
C PRO A 4 -19.70 -20.06 -12.75
N THR A 5 -18.43 -20.35 -12.97
CA THR A 5 -17.98 -21.52 -13.71
C THR A 5 -17.90 -22.73 -12.77
N LEU A 6 -18.55 -23.83 -13.13
CA LEU A 6 -18.50 -25.07 -12.37
C LEU A 6 -17.30 -25.92 -12.79
N HIS A 7 -16.37 -26.11 -11.87
CA HIS A 7 -15.24 -27.03 -12.04
C HIS A 7 -15.54 -28.35 -11.32
N THR A 8 -15.39 -29.47 -12.01
CA THR A 8 -15.63 -30.81 -11.42
C THR A 8 -14.39 -31.67 -11.56
N PHE A 9 -14.00 -32.31 -10.46
CA PHE A 9 -12.83 -33.17 -10.39
C PHE A 9 -13.20 -34.50 -9.76
N THR A 10 -12.65 -35.60 -10.27
CA THR A 10 -12.73 -36.93 -9.64
C THR A 10 -11.45 -37.15 -8.82
N VAL A 11 -11.60 -37.53 -7.56
CA VAL A 11 -10.46 -37.76 -6.67
C VAL A 11 -9.72 -39.02 -7.09
N ALA A 12 -8.46 -38.91 -7.49
CA ALA A 12 -7.59 -40.02 -7.83
C ALA A 12 -7.09 -40.78 -6.57
N ALA A 13 -6.62 -42.01 -6.73
CA ALA A 13 -6.22 -42.86 -5.60
C ALA A 13 -5.07 -42.27 -4.78
N ASP A 14 -4.13 -41.59 -5.41
CA ASP A 14 -2.99 -40.91 -4.79
C ASP A 14 -3.36 -39.65 -3.96
N LYS A 15 -4.58 -39.16 -4.13
CA LYS A 15 -5.13 -37.98 -3.40
C LYS A 15 -6.12 -38.39 -2.30
N ALA A 16 -6.43 -39.68 -2.16
CA ALA A 16 -7.32 -40.15 -1.12
C ALA A 16 -6.74 -39.91 0.28
N GLY A 17 -7.60 -39.49 1.23
CA GLY A 17 -7.19 -39.11 2.57
C GLY A 17 -6.65 -37.66 2.71
N GLN A 18 -6.51 -36.94 1.62
CA GLN A 18 -6.18 -35.54 1.65
C GLN A 18 -7.39 -34.70 2.11
N ARG A 19 -7.16 -33.59 2.78
CA ARG A 19 -8.23 -32.62 3.11
C ARG A 19 -8.74 -31.95 1.83
N VAL A 20 -10.06 -31.82 1.70
CA VAL A 20 -10.70 -31.24 0.51
C VAL A 20 -10.22 -29.81 0.22
N ASP A 21 -9.92 -29.01 1.25
CA ASP A 21 -9.40 -27.66 1.06
C ASP A 21 -7.98 -27.65 0.46
N LEU A 22 -7.14 -28.61 0.84
CA LEU A 22 -5.81 -28.78 0.24
C LEU A 22 -5.91 -29.32 -1.18
N PHE A 23 -6.80 -30.31 -1.40
CA PHE A 23 -7.06 -30.86 -2.72
C PHE A 23 -7.52 -29.79 -3.72
N VAL A 24 -8.54 -28.99 -3.35
CA VAL A 24 -9.06 -27.91 -4.19
C VAL A 24 -8.00 -26.83 -4.43
N GLY A 25 -7.22 -26.48 -3.38
CA GLY A 25 -6.11 -25.53 -3.49
C GLY A 25 -5.04 -25.96 -4.46
N ASP A 26 -4.67 -27.23 -4.43
CA ASP A 26 -3.65 -27.82 -5.31
C ASP A 26 -4.09 -27.85 -6.77
N VAL A 27 -5.34 -28.29 -7.02
CA VAL A 27 -5.85 -28.48 -8.38
C VAL A 27 -6.16 -27.14 -9.07
N LEU A 28 -6.75 -26.19 -8.33
CA LEU A 28 -7.17 -24.90 -8.87
C LEU A 28 -6.14 -23.78 -8.63
N LYS A 29 -5.02 -24.08 -7.96
CA LYS A 29 -3.95 -23.10 -7.61
C LYS A 29 -4.50 -21.87 -6.88
N LEU A 30 -5.41 -22.08 -5.93
CA LEU A 30 -6.08 -21.00 -5.20
C LEU A 30 -5.32 -20.58 -3.94
N SER A 31 -5.37 -19.30 -3.61
CA SER A 31 -4.84 -18.78 -2.36
C SER A 31 -5.67 -19.27 -1.14
N ARG A 32 -5.04 -19.32 0.04
CA ARG A 32 -5.72 -19.70 1.30
C ARG A 32 -6.94 -18.83 1.60
N ALA A 33 -6.88 -17.54 1.29
CA ALA A 33 -7.97 -16.58 1.50
C ALA A 33 -9.17 -16.90 0.56
N ARG A 34 -8.89 -17.19 -0.71
CA ARG A 34 -9.91 -17.57 -1.69
C ARG A 34 -10.59 -18.90 -1.32
N LEU A 35 -9.80 -19.88 -0.93
CA LEU A 35 -10.33 -21.16 -0.42
C LEU A 35 -11.26 -20.95 0.78
N LYS A 36 -10.85 -20.13 1.74
CA LYS A 36 -11.70 -19.82 2.91
C LYS A 36 -13.07 -19.30 2.48
N ARG A 37 -13.10 -18.29 1.58
CA ARG A 37 -14.37 -17.71 1.06
C ARG A 37 -15.24 -18.74 0.36
N LEU A 38 -14.66 -19.63 -0.50
CA LEU A 38 -15.41 -20.66 -1.21
C LEU A 38 -16.09 -21.64 -0.27
N PHE A 39 -15.41 -22.05 0.81
CA PHE A 39 -16.00 -22.92 1.83
C PHE A 39 -17.08 -22.21 2.66
N GLU A 40 -16.89 -20.94 3.00
CA GLU A 40 -17.88 -20.12 3.72
C GLU A 40 -19.14 -19.88 2.87
N ALA A 41 -18.97 -19.69 1.56
CA ALA A 41 -20.07 -19.56 0.60
C ALA A 41 -20.75 -20.89 0.24
N GLY A 42 -20.25 -22.05 0.71
CA GLY A 42 -20.78 -23.36 0.34
C GLY A 42 -20.55 -23.74 -1.14
N ALA A 43 -19.63 -23.04 -1.82
CA ALA A 43 -19.32 -23.23 -3.24
C ALA A 43 -18.51 -24.49 -3.53
N VAL A 44 -18.00 -25.19 -2.51
CA VAL A 44 -17.32 -26.48 -2.64
C VAL A 44 -18.26 -27.60 -2.24
N LYS A 45 -18.51 -28.53 -3.16
CA LYS A 45 -19.39 -29.71 -2.96
C LYS A 45 -18.62 -30.99 -3.18
N VAL A 46 -18.85 -31.98 -2.33
CA VAL A 46 -18.36 -33.36 -2.51
C VAL A 46 -19.57 -34.27 -2.70
N ASN A 47 -19.62 -35.01 -3.83
CA ASN A 47 -20.77 -35.82 -4.23
C ASN A 47 -22.12 -35.05 -4.12
N GLY A 48 -22.13 -33.80 -4.58
CA GLY A 48 -23.29 -32.88 -4.59
C GLY A 48 -23.66 -32.25 -3.24
N ARG A 49 -22.95 -32.52 -2.14
CA ARG A 49 -23.22 -31.95 -0.83
C ARG A 49 -22.14 -30.93 -0.45
N ALA A 50 -22.53 -29.80 0.11
CA ALA A 50 -21.59 -28.78 0.57
C ALA A 50 -20.56 -29.38 1.55
N ALA A 51 -19.28 -29.17 1.25
CA ALA A 51 -18.18 -29.73 2.03
C ALA A 51 -17.71 -28.77 3.11
N LYS A 52 -17.39 -29.30 4.31
CA LYS A 52 -16.71 -28.54 5.34
C LYS A 52 -15.19 -28.55 5.10
N LYS A 53 -14.53 -27.41 5.33
CA LYS A 53 -13.07 -27.31 5.31
C LYS A 53 -12.46 -28.38 6.23
N GLY A 54 -11.62 -29.22 5.72
CA GLY A 54 -11.01 -30.32 6.51
C GLY A 54 -11.68 -31.70 6.30
N LEU A 55 -12.78 -31.80 5.54
CA LEU A 55 -13.32 -33.08 5.10
C LEU A 55 -12.23 -33.85 4.33
N LEU A 56 -12.02 -35.14 4.65
CA LEU A 56 -11.08 -35.98 3.91
C LEU A 56 -11.79 -36.55 2.67
N VAL A 57 -11.13 -36.43 1.52
CA VAL A 57 -11.66 -36.96 0.27
C VAL A 57 -11.26 -38.43 0.08
N ALA A 58 -12.13 -39.24 -0.58
CA ALA A 58 -11.87 -40.62 -0.91
C ALA A 58 -11.80 -40.82 -2.43
N THR A 59 -11.09 -41.87 -2.87
CA THR A 59 -10.97 -42.22 -4.28
C THR A 59 -12.35 -42.33 -4.94
N GLY A 60 -12.48 -41.76 -6.14
CA GLY A 60 -13.72 -41.79 -6.92
C GLY A 60 -14.77 -40.78 -6.54
N GLN A 61 -14.60 -40.03 -5.43
CA GLN A 61 -15.52 -38.96 -5.09
C GLN A 61 -15.43 -37.81 -6.10
N GLN A 62 -16.57 -37.20 -6.38
CA GLN A 62 -16.68 -36.02 -7.22
C GLN A 62 -16.60 -34.77 -6.36
N VAL A 63 -15.62 -33.92 -6.64
CA VAL A 63 -15.48 -32.60 -6.01
C VAL A 63 -15.86 -31.53 -7.04
N ALA A 64 -16.94 -30.80 -6.76
CA ALA A 64 -17.42 -29.71 -7.60
C ALA A 64 -17.15 -28.37 -6.90
N VAL A 65 -16.64 -27.39 -7.64
CA VAL A 65 -16.34 -26.05 -7.14
C VAL A 65 -16.99 -25.04 -8.07
N GLU A 66 -17.89 -24.25 -7.53
CA GLU A 66 -18.48 -23.09 -8.21
C GLU A 66 -17.53 -21.92 -8.04
N LEU A 67 -16.82 -21.53 -9.12
CA LEU A 67 -15.84 -20.46 -9.14
C LEU A 67 -16.41 -19.28 -9.93
N GLU A 68 -16.62 -18.16 -9.28
CA GLU A 68 -16.77 -16.91 -10.00
C GLU A 68 -15.41 -16.54 -10.62
N GLU A 69 -15.39 -16.23 -11.91
CA GLU A 69 -14.22 -15.60 -12.51
C GLU A 69 -14.00 -14.25 -11.81
N GLU A 70 -13.00 -14.22 -10.95
CA GLU A 70 -12.56 -12.95 -10.39
C GLU A 70 -12.02 -12.11 -11.56
N THR A 71 -12.64 -10.96 -11.80
CA THR A 71 -12.04 -9.93 -12.63
C THR A 71 -10.67 -9.62 -12.03
N ARG A 72 -9.62 -10.02 -12.73
CA ARG A 72 -8.23 -9.80 -12.24
C ARG A 72 -7.81 -8.34 -12.39
N GLU A 73 -8.63 -7.52 -13.01
CA GLU A 73 -8.37 -6.12 -13.32
C GLU A 73 -8.99 -5.21 -12.27
N ALA A 74 -8.42 -4.02 -12.09
CA ALA A 74 -9.06 -2.97 -11.34
C ALA A 74 -10.35 -2.55 -12.08
N VAL A 75 -11.48 -2.53 -11.37
CA VAL A 75 -12.76 -2.08 -11.91
C VAL A 75 -12.71 -0.56 -12.06
N PRO A 76 -13.03 0.02 -13.23
CA PRO A 76 -13.09 1.47 -13.39
C PRO A 76 -14.05 2.14 -12.39
N ASP A 77 -13.60 3.23 -11.78
CA ASP A 77 -14.37 4.05 -10.82
C ASP A 77 -14.27 5.53 -11.23
N GLU A 78 -15.27 6.01 -11.96
CA GLU A 78 -15.33 7.38 -12.48
C GLU A 78 -15.68 8.40 -11.39
N ASP A 79 -16.28 7.96 -10.29
CA ASP A 79 -16.70 8.83 -9.18
C ASP A 79 -15.53 9.16 -8.23
N PHE A 80 -14.40 8.46 -8.35
CA PHE A 80 -13.24 8.73 -7.52
C PHE A 80 -12.54 10.03 -7.95
N PRO A 81 -12.33 11.01 -7.05
CA PRO A 81 -11.69 12.28 -7.39
C PRO A 81 -10.18 12.12 -7.59
N LEU A 82 -9.75 11.80 -8.80
CA LEU A 82 -8.33 11.63 -9.15
C LEU A 82 -7.69 12.99 -9.46
N VAL A 83 -6.76 13.43 -8.62
CA VAL A 83 -5.93 14.61 -8.86
C VAL A 83 -4.63 14.20 -9.55
N VAL A 84 -4.41 14.68 -10.78
CA VAL A 84 -3.18 14.44 -11.55
C VAL A 84 -2.21 15.58 -11.29
N LEU A 85 -1.01 15.25 -10.82
CA LEU A 85 0.09 16.19 -10.55
C LEU A 85 1.01 16.38 -11.76
N HIS A 86 1.18 15.32 -12.55
CA HIS A 86 1.94 15.33 -13.80
C HIS A 86 1.42 14.23 -14.71
N GLU A 87 1.40 14.51 -16.01
CA GLU A 87 0.98 13.58 -17.05
C GLU A 87 1.91 13.71 -18.27
N ASP A 88 2.40 12.59 -18.77
CA ASP A 88 3.05 12.48 -20.08
C ASP A 88 2.69 11.15 -20.78
N ALA A 89 3.35 10.81 -21.87
CA ALA A 89 3.04 9.59 -22.62
C ALA A 89 3.38 8.29 -21.87
N ALA A 90 4.30 8.33 -20.91
CA ALA A 90 4.82 7.15 -20.21
C ALA A 90 4.35 7.06 -18.75
N LEU A 91 4.20 8.20 -18.08
CA LEU A 91 3.98 8.29 -16.64
C LEU A 91 2.81 9.19 -16.25
N LEU A 92 2.21 8.85 -15.14
CA LEU A 92 1.25 9.66 -14.39
C LEU A 92 1.73 9.80 -12.96
N PHE A 93 1.77 11.02 -12.44
CA PHE A 93 1.90 11.25 -11.00
C PHE A 93 0.56 11.77 -10.48
N VAL A 94 0.07 11.13 -9.45
CA VAL A 94 -1.23 11.46 -8.87
C VAL A 94 -1.12 11.76 -7.38
N ASP A 95 -2.03 12.59 -6.89
CA ASP A 95 -2.15 12.90 -5.47
C ASP A 95 -3.16 11.96 -4.82
N LYS A 96 -2.66 11.03 -4.01
CA LYS A 96 -3.53 10.10 -3.29
C LYS A 96 -4.12 10.81 -2.07
N PRO A 97 -5.44 10.89 -1.92
CA PRO A 97 -6.04 11.35 -0.68
C PRO A 97 -5.84 10.32 0.46
N ALA A 98 -5.87 10.77 1.70
CA ALA A 98 -5.96 9.88 2.84
C ALA A 98 -7.31 9.14 2.88
N GLY A 99 -7.37 8.01 3.60
CA GLY A 99 -8.57 7.19 3.73
C GLY A 99 -8.90 6.34 2.50
N ARG A 100 -8.06 6.37 1.46
CA ARG A 100 -8.27 5.60 0.23
C ARG A 100 -7.10 4.64 -0.03
N PRO A 101 -7.37 3.36 -0.34
CA PRO A 101 -6.35 2.40 -0.72
C PRO A 101 -5.68 2.78 -2.04
N SER A 102 -4.41 2.37 -2.23
CA SER A 102 -3.72 2.57 -3.51
C SER A 102 -4.31 1.68 -4.61
N HIS A 103 -4.59 0.40 -4.31
CA HIS A 103 -5.14 -0.58 -5.26
C HIS A 103 -6.07 -1.56 -4.54
N PRO A 104 -6.96 -2.25 -5.28
CA PRO A 104 -7.85 -3.27 -4.74
C PRO A 104 -7.08 -4.44 -4.13
N LEU A 105 -7.50 -4.90 -2.96
CA LEU A 105 -7.01 -6.15 -2.37
C LEU A 105 -7.83 -7.36 -2.81
N GLN A 106 -9.10 -7.13 -3.16
CA GLN A 106 -10.04 -8.15 -3.60
C GLN A 106 -10.57 -7.83 -5.00
N SER A 107 -11.01 -8.87 -5.69
CA SER A 107 -11.69 -8.74 -6.98
C SER A 107 -12.98 -7.94 -6.81
N GLY A 108 -13.26 -7.02 -7.75
CA GLY A 108 -14.47 -6.21 -7.74
C GLY A 108 -14.47 -5.05 -6.74
N GLU A 109 -13.44 -4.88 -5.94
CA GLU A 109 -13.30 -3.74 -5.02
C GLU A 109 -13.11 -2.43 -5.80
N THR A 110 -13.84 -1.39 -5.40
CA THR A 110 -13.77 -0.03 -5.96
C THR A 110 -13.30 0.97 -4.90
N GLY A 111 -13.20 2.24 -5.24
CA GLY A 111 -12.80 3.29 -4.29
C GLY A 111 -11.30 3.37 -4.05
N THR A 112 -10.48 2.83 -4.94
CA THR A 112 -9.01 2.90 -4.85
C THR A 112 -8.43 3.78 -5.96
N VAL A 113 -7.18 4.24 -5.79
CA VAL A 113 -6.49 5.04 -6.82
C VAL A 113 -6.35 4.27 -8.13
N ALA A 114 -6.10 2.96 -8.08
CA ALA A 114 -6.01 2.12 -9.27
C ALA A 114 -7.32 2.07 -10.06
N ASN A 115 -8.48 2.02 -9.38
CA ASN A 115 -9.80 2.07 -10.03
C ASN A 115 -10.00 3.39 -10.80
N ALA A 116 -9.62 4.52 -10.17
CA ALA A 116 -9.69 5.84 -10.79
C ALA A 116 -8.72 6.00 -11.97
N LEU A 117 -7.51 5.43 -11.83
CA LEU A 117 -6.52 5.42 -12.92
C LEU A 117 -7.06 4.70 -14.15
N VAL A 118 -7.59 3.48 -14.00
CA VAL A 118 -8.11 2.72 -15.16
C VAL A 118 -9.40 3.30 -15.73
N ALA A 119 -10.19 4.03 -14.93
CA ALA A 119 -11.35 4.75 -15.43
C ALA A 119 -10.95 5.90 -16.36
N ARG A 120 -9.96 6.70 -15.95
CA ARG A 120 -9.53 7.89 -16.69
C ARG A 120 -8.46 7.59 -17.75
N PHE A 121 -7.63 6.57 -17.53
CA PHE A 121 -6.50 6.16 -18.36
C PHE A 121 -6.55 4.64 -18.57
N PRO A 122 -7.43 4.13 -19.44
CA PRO A 122 -7.68 2.69 -19.61
C PRO A 122 -6.42 1.86 -19.96
N GLU A 123 -5.44 2.48 -20.62
CA GLU A 123 -4.16 1.84 -20.95
C GLU A 123 -3.36 1.40 -19.71
N CYS A 124 -3.57 2.05 -18.56
CA CYS A 124 -2.93 1.69 -17.30
C CYS A 124 -3.30 0.28 -16.82
N ALA A 125 -4.48 -0.23 -17.20
CA ALA A 125 -4.93 -1.58 -16.82
C ALA A 125 -3.94 -2.67 -17.26
N GLN A 126 -3.21 -2.46 -18.39
CA GLN A 126 -2.27 -3.42 -18.94
C GLN A 126 -0.80 -3.10 -18.59
N ALA A 127 -0.55 -1.99 -17.91
CA ALA A 127 0.81 -1.55 -17.61
C ALA A 127 1.47 -2.38 -16.50
N SER A 128 0.79 -2.70 -15.40
CA SER A 128 1.33 -3.48 -14.28
C SER A 128 1.24 -5.00 -14.49
N VAL A 129 2.11 -5.78 -13.82
CA VAL A 129 2.08 -7.27 -13.87
C VAL A 129 0.80 -7.79 -13.20
N ASP A 130 0.43 -7.25 -12.05
CA ASP A 130 -0.89 -7.49 -11.46
C ASP A 130 -1.87 -6.45 -12.02
N PRO A 131 -2.87 -6.85 -12.80
CA PRO A 131 -3.82 -5.91 -13.40
C PRO A 131 -4.62 -5.09 -12.37
N ARG A 132 -4.70 -5.53 -11.10
CA ARG A 132 -5.34 -4.79 -10.02
C ARG A 132 -4.58 -3.53 -9.61
N GLU A 133 -3.29 -3.47 -9.91
CA GLU A 133 -2.48 -2.29 -9.61
C GLU A 133 -2.79 -1.09 -10.52
N GLY A 134 -3.47 -1.29 -11.67
CA GLY A 134 -3.85 -0.20 -12.56
C GLY A 134 -2.67 0.67 -12.98
N GLY A 135 -1.52 0.07 -13.28
CA GLY A 135 -0.30 0.77 -13.66
C GLY A 135 0.52 1.35 -12.49
N LEU A 136 0.03 1.31 -11.24
CA LEU A 136 0.79 1.83 -10.10
C LEU A 136 2.14 1.12 -9.95
N CYS A 137 3.19 1.92 -9.75
CA CYS A 137 4.55 1.41 -9.57
C CYS A 137 4.91 1.17 -8.10
N HIS A 138 4.16 1.75 -7.17
CA HIS A 138 4.30 1.57 -5.71
C HIS A 138 2.97 1.88 -5.02
N ARG A 139 2.97 1.76 -3.69
CA ARG A 139 1.79 2.01 -2.86
C ARG A 139 2.10 2.90 -1.67
N LEU A 140 1.07 3.54 -1.14
CA LEU A 140 1.03 4.22 0.15
C LEU A 140 0.01 3.52 1.06
N ASP A 141 0.17 3.68 2.37
CA ASP A 141 -0.84 3.22 3.34
C ASP A 141 -2.16 3.97 3.11
N VAL A 142 -3.26 3.39 3.56
CA VAL A 142 -4.61 3.96 3.38
C VAL A 142 -4.66 5.41 3.87
N GLU A 143 -4.19 5.67 5.09
CA GLU A 143 -4.21 7.00 5.71
C GLU A 143 -3.04 7.90 5.31
N THR A 144 -2.06 7.41 4.55
CA THR A 144 -0.99 8.24 4.01
C THR A 144 -1.46 8.94 2.73
N SER A 145 -1.43 10.25 2.70
CA SER A 145 -1.69 11.06 1.49
C SER A 145 -0.42 11.34 0.71
N GLY A 146 -0.55 11.78 -0.55
CA GLY A 146 0.55 12.32 -1.34
C GLY A 146 0.87 11.58 -2.63
N VAL A 147 2.06 11.81 -3.15
CA VAL A 147 2.46 11.41 -4.51
C VAL A 147 2.52 9.90 -4.69
N LEU A 148 1.79 9.42 -5.70
CA LEU A 148 1.95 8.10 -6.29
C LEU A 148 2.36 8.24 -7.76
N VAL A 149 3.20 7.32 -8.26
CA VAL A 149 3.51 7.20 -9.69
C VAL A 149 2.88 5.94 -10.27
N ALA A 150 2.25 6.12 -11.43
CA ALA A 150 1.74 5.05 -12.27
C ALA A 150 2.37 5.15 -13.66
N ALA A 151 2.47 4.02 -14.35
CA ALA A 151 2.93 3.93 -15.71
C ALA A 151 1.76 3.66 -16.65
N ARG A 152 1.82 4.22 -17.85
CA ARG A 152 0.83 4.01 -18.94
C ARG A 152 1.20 2.81 -19.83
N THR A 153 2.45 2.36 -19.76
CA THR A 153 2.94 1.24 -20.56
C THR A 153 3.67 0.21 -19.71
N ARG A 154 3.69 -1.05 -20.17
CA ARG A 154 4.46 -2.13 -19.51
C ARG A 154 5.95 -1.82 -19.43
N ALA A 155 6.52 -1.23 -20.47
CA ALA A 155 7.94 -0.89 -20.52
C ALA A 155 8.29 0.18 -19.45
N ALA A 156 7.48 1.25 -19.36
CA ALA A 156 7.65 2.28 -18.36
C ALA A 156 7.47 1.72 -16.93
N TRP A 157 6.46 0.88 -16.70
CA TRP A 157 6.23 0.23 -15.42
C TRP A 157 7.44 -0.60 -14.99
N THR A 158 7.96 -1.43 -15.89
CA THR A 158 9.13 -2.28 -15.62
C THR A 158 10.35 -1.44 -15.26
N ALA A 159 10.62 -0.37 -16.01
CA ALA A 159 11.76 0.51 -15.74
C ALA A 159 11.63 1.26 -14.41
N VAL A 160 10.44 1.78 -14.07
CA VAL A 160 10.21 2.45 -12.79
C VAL A 160 10.30 1.47 -11.62
N ARG A 161 9.73 0.25 -11.76
CA ARG A 161 9.85 -0.80 -10.73
C ARG A 161 11.30 -1.22 -10.50
N ALA A 162 12.12 -1.30 -11.56
CA ALA A 162 13.56 -1.54 -11.44
C ALA A 162 14.24 -0.42 -10.63
N ALA A 163 13.94 0.85 -10.96
CA ALA A 163 14.48 2.01 -10.23
C ALA A 163 14.09 2.01 -8.73
N PHE A 164 12.88 1.56 -8.38
CA PHE A 164 12.51 1.33 -6.97
C PHE A 164 13.36 0.23 -6.32
N GLY A 165 13.58 -0.89 -7.03
CA GLY A 165 14.43 -2.00 -6.56
C GLY A 165 15.89 -1.59 -6.36
N GLU A 166 16.43 -0.77 -7.25
CA GLU A 166 17.78 -0.23 -7.22
C GLU A 166 17.95 0.96 -6.26
N ARG A 167 16.88 1.37 -5.55
CA ARG A 167 16.87 2.53 -4.64
C ARG A 167 17.21 3.86 -5.34
N ALA A 168 16.99 3.94 -6.64
CA ALA A 168 17.23 5.12 -7.47
C ALA A 168 16.08 6.14 -7.44
N VAL A 169 15.03 5.88 -6.65
CA VAL A 169 13.88 6.76 -6.49
C VAL A 169 14.01 7.56 -5.18
N ASP A 170 13.96 8.88 -5.27
CA ASP A 170 13.96 9.77 -4.11
C ASP A 170 12.53 9.91 -3.57
N LYS A 171 12.28 9.38 -2.38
CA LYS A 171 10.97 9.40 -1.71
C LYS A 171 11.05 10.23 -0.45
N ARG A 172 10.31 11.33 -0.39
CA ARG A 172 10.30 12.24 0.75
C ARG A 172 8.91 12.39 1.34
N TYR A 173 8.86 12.26 2.64
CA TYR A 173 7.64 12.35 3.44
C TYR A 173 7.74 13.52 4.41
N LEU A 174 6.60 14.09 4.75
CA LEU A 174 6.45 14.94 5.92
C LEU A 174 5.73 14.18 7.00
N ALA A 175 6.25 14.22 8.22
CA ALA A 175 5.61 13.66 9.39
C ALA A 175 5.66 14.65 10.54
N LEU A 176 4.60 14.69 11.36
CA LEU A 176 4.59 15.37 12.63
C LEU A 176 4.77 14.33 13.72
N VAL A 177 5.77 14.50 14.57
CA VAL A 177 6.12 13.54 15.63
C VAL A 177 6.13 14.20 17.01
N THR A 178 6.04 13.39 18.06
CA THR A 178 6.21 13.81 19.45
C THR A 178 7.37 13.08 20.10
N GLY A 179 7.98 13.72 21.10
CA GLY A 179 9.08 13.14 21.86
C GLY A 179 10.45 13.72 21.50
N PRO A 180 11.48 13.30 22.25
CA PRO A 180 12.84 13.79 22.04
C PRO A 180 13.39 13.25 20.71
N LEU A 181 13.91 14.13 19.88
CA LEU A 181 14.46 13.80 18.57
C LEU A 181 15.68 14.68 18.28
N ALA A 182 16.77 14.10 17.75
CA ALA A 182 17.89 14.85 17.20
C ALA A 182 17.46 15.70 16.00
N ASP A 183 18.27 16.65 15.55
CA ASP A 183 17.93 17.50 14.41
C ASP A 183 17.92 16.72 13.09
N GLU A 184 18.74 15.70 12.98
CA GLU A 184 18.78 14.76 11.87
C GLU A 184 19.32 13.41 12.30
N GLY A 185 19.08 12.36 11.51
CA GLY A 185 19.63 11.05 11.78
C GLY A 185 19.26 10.03 10.72
N ASP A 186 20.03 8.93 10.73
CA ASP A 186 19.75 7.74 9.94
C ASP A 186 19.13 6.66 10.85
N ILE A 187 18.15 5.93 10.30
CA ILE A 187 17.52 4.78 10.94
C ILE A 187 17.73 3.61 9.99
N ASP A 188 18.70 2.77 10.34
CA ASP A 188 19.03 1.53 9.63
C ASP A 188 18.67 0.34 10.53
N VAL A 189 17.38 0.04 10.58
CA VAL A 189 16.81 -1.01 11.44
C VAL A 189 15.92 -1.89 10.57
N PRO A 190 16.32 -3.14 10.29
CA PRO A 190 15.51 -4.08 9.54
C PRO A 190 14.13 -4.28 10.19
N LEU A 191 13.11 -4.43 9.36
CA LEU A 191 11.73 -4.62 9.79
C LEU A 191 11.22 -6.00 9.36
N ARG A 192 10.32 -6.59 10.15
CA ARG A 192 9.57 -7.80 9.80
C ARG A 192 8.09 -7.64 10.11
N HIS A 193 7.27 -8.49 9.53
CA HIS A 193 5.87 -8.56 9.97
C HIS A 193 5.77 -8.99 11.43
N HIS A 194 4.90 -8.32 12.18
CA HIS A 194 4.66 -8.70 13.57
C HIS A 194 4.01 -10.10 13.63
N PRO A 195 4.55 -11.06 14.41
CA PRO A 195 4.15 -12.47 14.33
C PRO A 195 2.67 -12.73 14.70
N ARG A 196 2.07 -11.88 15.52
CA ARG A 196 0.67 -11.99 15.98
C ARG A 196 -0.27 -10.96 15.36
N HIS A 197 0.26 -9.91 14.73
CA HIS A 197 -0.49 -8.79 14.16
C HIS A 197 -0.01 -8.53 12.73
N PRO A 198 -0.59 -9.21 11.72
CA PRO A 198 -0.13 -9.11 10.32
C PRO A 198 -0.34 -7.73 9.69
N ASP A 199 -1.11 -6.87 10.34
CA ASP A 199 -1.43 -5.50 9.96
C ASP A 199 -0.30 -4.51 10.27
N ARG A 200 0.77 -4.92 10.97
CA ARG A 200 1.90 -4.07 11.32
C ARG A 200 3.24 -4.78 11.22
N VAL A 201 4.29 -3.97 11.24
CA VAL A 201 5.69 -4.42 11.29
C VAL A 201 6.34 -4.02 12.61
N GLU A 202 7.43 -4.68 12.93
CA GLU A 202 8.26 -4.40 14.11
C GLU A 202 9.75 -4.46 13.73
N PRO A 203 10.66 -3.86 14.51
CA PRO A 203 12.10 -4.10 14.37
C PRO A 203 12.39 -5.61 14.39
N ALA A 204 13.11 -6.08 13.38
CA ALA A 204 13.46 -7.48 13.30
C ALA A 204 14.57 -7.82 14.33
N PRO A 205 14.43 -8.90 15.11
CA PRO A 205 15.53 -9.40 15.93
C PRO A 205 16.74 -9.76 15.06
N GLN A 206 17.91 -9.69 15.66
CA GLN A 206 19.14 -10.08 14.97
C GLN A 206 19.05 -11.53 14.47
N GLY A 207 19.34 -11.76 13.19
CA GLY A 207 19.30 -13.08 12.55
C GLY A 207 17.90 -13.59 12.17
N ALA A 208 16.86 -12.75 12.23
CA ALA A 208 15.53 -13.14 11.77
C ALA A 208 15.51 -13.37 10.25
N GLU A 209 15.09 -14.55 9.81
CA GLU A 209 15.05 -14.93 8.38
C GLU A 209 14.04 -14.13 7.58
N ASP A 210 12.98 -13.62 8.21
CA ASP A 210 11.93 -12.81 7.62
C ASP A 210 12.23 -11.30 7.69
N ALA A 211 13.42 -10.90 8.19
CA ALA A 211 13.84 -9.51 8.24
C ALA A 211 13.99 -8.91 6.84
N ARG A 212 13.45 -7.72 6.67
CA ARG A 212 13.62 -6.92 5.46
C ARG A 212 14.43 -5.69 5.79
N GLU A 213 15.47 -5.46 5.02
CA GLU A 213 16.26 -4.24 5.13
C GLU A 213 15.38 -3.01 5.00
N ALA A 214 15.52 -2.09 5.95
CA ALA A 214 14.77 -0.86 5.99
C ALA A 214 15.70 0.29 6.41
N VAL A 215 15.84 1.29 5.53
CA VAL A 215 16.72 2.44 5.74
C VAL A 215 15.93 3.72 5.52
N SER A 216 15.94 4.58 6.53
CA SER A 216 15.32 5.91 6.50
C SER A 216 16.31 6.95 7.01
N ARG A 217 16.19 8.16 6.50
CA ARG A 217 16.88 9.35 7.03
C ARG A 217 15.86 10.39 7.37
N PHE A 218 15.98 11.03 8.52
CA PHE A 218 15.11 12.16 8.89
C PHE A 218 15.89 13.43 9.14
N ARG A 219 15.21 14.55 8.96
CA ARG A 219 15.68 15.89 9.32
C ARG A 219 14.52 16.68 9.90
N VAL A 220 14.72 17.28 11.07
CA VAL A 220 13.75 18.20 11.67
C VAL A 220 13.72 19.50 10.87
N LEU A 221 12.53 19.91 10.49
CA LEU A 221 12.30 21.16 9.78
C LEU A 221 11.92 22.29 10.73
N GLU A 222 11.09 22.00 11.74
CA GLU A 222 10.61 22.96 12.71
C GLU A 222 10.19 22.26 14.01
N ARG A 223 10.24 22.98 15.13
CA ARG A 223 9.84 22.48 16.46
C ARG A 223 8.87 23.44 17.13
N ALA A 224 7.89 22.88 17.83
CA ALA A 224 6.98 23.63 18.71
C ALA A 224 6.65 22.80 19.96
N GLY A 225 7.20 23.19 21.10
CA GLY A 225 7.07 22.42 22.34
C GLY A 225 7.60 20.99 22.19
N GLU A 226 6.74 20.02 22.41
CA GLU A 226 7.06 18.60 22.26
C GLU A 226 6.92 18.06 20.83
N TYR A 227 6.42 18.87 19.89
CA TYR A 227 6.19 18.50 18.50
C TYR A 227 7.37 18.85 17.62
N SER A 228 7.68 17.96 16.68
CA SER A 228 8.67 18.21 15.62
C SER A 228 8.06 17.88 14.27
N LEU A 229 8.12 18.83 13.34
CA LEU A 229 7.84 18.58 11.93
C LEU A 229 9.11 18.04 11.28
N VAL A 230 9.05 16.87 10.69
CA VAL A 230 10.22 16.20 10.11
C VAL A 230 10.01 15.87 8.64
N GLU A 231 11.06 16.04 7.85
CA GLU A 231 11.18 15.42 6.52
C GLU A 231 11.83 14.07 6.70
N VAL A 232 11.22 13.02 6.13
CA VAL A 232 11.78 11.67 6.14
C VAL A 232 12.02 11.22 4.71
N ARG A 233 13.25 10.83 4.41
CA ARG A 233 13.65 10.21 3.16
C ARG A 233 13.78 8.69 3.39
N ILE A 234 13.14 7.88 2.53
CA ILE A 234 13.27 6.42 2.62
C ILE A 234 13.99 5.86 1.40
N PHE A 235 14.91 4.93 1.63
CA PHE A 235 15.70 4.29 0.57
C PHE A 235 15.15 2.91 0.19
N THR A 236 14.39 2.30 1.07
CA THR A 236 13.69 1.02 0.92
C THR A 236 12.19 1.24 0.85
N GLY A 237 11.38 0.17 0.84
CA GLY A 237 9.92 0.27 0.75
C GLY A 237 9.23 -0.86 1.51
N VAL A 238 9.48 -0.94 2.83
CA VAL A 238 8.81 -1.90 3.71
C VAL A 238 7.47 -1.34 4.17
N LEU A 239 6.50 -2.22 4.42
CA LEU A 239 5.20 -1.84 4.99
C LEU A 239 5.39 -0.98 6.23
N HIS A 240 4.65 0.14 6.36
CA HIS A 240 4.67 1.06 7.50
C HIS A 240 6.07 1.56 7.91
N GLN A 241 7.07 1.52 7.01
CA GLN A 241 8.48 1.78 7.36
C GLN A 241 8.68 3.07 8.12
N VAL A 242 8.17 4.22 7.62
CA VAL A 242 8.34 5.52 8.27
C VAL A 242 7.74 5.51 9.67
N ARG A 243 6.57 4.94 9.82
CA ARG A 243 5.81 4.85 11.08
C ARG A 243 6.55 4.03 12.13
N ALA A 244 6.99 2.82 11.75
CA ALA A 244 7.74 1.91 12.63
C ALA A 244 9.11 2.46 13.01
N HIS A 245 9.82 3.08 12.06
CA HIS A 245 11.14 3.66 12.29
C HIS A 245 11.08 4.83 13.27
N LEU A 246 10.19 5.80 13.05
CA LEU A 246 10.07 6.96 13.93
C LEU A 246 9.60 6.54 15.33
N ALA A 247 8.64 5.63 15.43
CA ALA A 247 8.23 5.07 16.73
C ALA A 247 9.39 4.32 17.43
N GLY A 248 10.18 3.57 16.68
CA GLY A 248 11.32 2.81 17.20
C GLY A 248 12.42 3.67 17.83
N ILE A 249 12.55 4.93 17.40
CA ILE A 249 13.49 5.90 18.00
C ILE A 249 12.83 6.81 19.06
N GLY A 250 11.61 6.49 19.50
CA GLY A 250 10.91 7.25 20.54
C GLY A 250 10.22 8.53 20.05
N ALA A 251 10.05 8.68 18.73
CA ALA A 251 9.40 9.83 18.10
C ALA A 251 8.18 9.39 17.25
N PRO A 252 7.13 8.77 17.84
CA PRO A 252 5.98 8.29 17.11
C PRO A 252 5.22 9.42 16.41
N ILE A 253 4.60 9.10 15.27
CA ILE A 253 3.82 10.04 14.47
C ILE A 253 2.53 10.40 15.20
N VAL A 254 2.18 11.68 15.23
CA VAL A 254 0.93 12.21 15.78
C VAL A 254 -0.26 11.59 15.05
N GLY A 255 -1.22 11.05 15.81
CA GLY A 255 -2.38 10.34 15.29
C GLY A 255 -2.15 8.85 14.99
N ASP A 256 -0.92 8.36 15.08
CA ASP A 256 -0.60 6.95 14.78
C ASP A 256 -0.68 6.06 16.04
N THR A 257 -1.89 5.77 16.49
CA THR A 257 -2.13 4.96 17.69
C THR A 257 -1.61 3.53 17.56
N LEU A 258 -1.50 3.00 16.31
CA LEU A 258 -0.96 1.67 16.06
C LEU A 258 0.51 1.54 16.48
N TYR A 259 1.28 2.63 16.37
CA TYR A 259 2.70 2.70 16.73
C TYR A 259 2.97 3.60 17.95
N GLY A 260 1.96 3.82 18.80
CA GLY A 260 2.11 4.54 20.08
C GLY A 260 2.09 6.06 19.96
N GLY A 261 1.70 6.59 18.80
CA GLY A 261 1.48 8.03 18.63
C GLY A 261 0.26 8.52 19.42
N ARG A 262 0.33 9.75 19.90
CA ARG A 262 -0.79 10.40 20.58
C ARG A 262 -1.96 10.61 19.63
N GLU A 263 -3.16 10.43 20.13
CA GLU A 263 -4.36 10.78 19.37
C GLU A 263 -4.37 12.27 18.99
N ALA A 264 -4.85 12.55 17.79
CA ALA A 264 -5.08 13.91 17.29
C ALA A 264 -6.57 14.03 16.89
N PRO A 265 -7.48 14.29 17.85
CA PRO A 265 -8.93 14.21 17.64
C PRO A 265 -9.45 15.07 16.48
N GLY A 266 -8.77 16.18 16.19
CA GLY A 266 -9.14 17.06 15.07
C GLY A 266 -8.62 16.60 13.69
N LEU A 267 -7.70 15.62 13.65
CA LEU A 267 -7.03 15.22 12.42
C LEU A 267 -7.69 14.02 11.73
N GLY A 268 -8.31 13.10 12.49
CA GLY A 268 -8.99 11.92 11.97
C GLY A 268 -8.06 10.84 11.36
N ARG A 269 -6.75 11.08 11.34
CA ARG A 269 -5.71 10.18 10.79
C ARG A 269 -4.34 10.49 11.39
N PHE A 270 -3.32 9.71 11.08
CA PHE A 270 -1.95 10.07 11.43
C PHE A 270 -1.36 11.13 10.47
N PHE A 271 -0.46 11.96 10.99
CA PHE A 271 0.20 13.02 10.23
C PHE A 271 1.37 12.47 9.41
N LEU A 272 1.07 11.86 8.28
CA LEU A 272 2.08 11.38 7.32
C LEU A 272 1.63 11.71 5.89
N HIS A 273 2.54 12.32 5.12
CA HIS A 273 2.28 12.77 3.77
C HIS A 273 3.48 12.51 2.87
N ALA A 274 3.30 11.75 1.77
CA ALA A 274 4.30 11.54 0.74
C ALA A 274 4.44 12.80 -0.12
N ARG A 275 5.25 13.75 0.37
CA ARG A 275 5.35 15.09 -0.18
C ARG A 275 5.98 15.14 -1.56
N ALA A 276 7.01 14.33 -1.81
CA ALA A 276 7.76 14.41 -3.05
C ALA A 276 8.27 13.04 -3.51
N LEU A 277 8.33 12.89 -4.81
CA LEU A 277 8.90 11.73 -5.47
C LEU A 277 9.77 12.18 -6.64
N GLY A 278 11.05 11.77 -6.62
CA GLY A 278 12.03 12.05 -7.67
C GLY A 278 12.52 10.76 -8.32
N LEU A 279 12.58 10.72 -9.65
CA LEU A 279 13.11 9.60 -10.42
C LEU A 279 13.64 10.07 -11.78
N SER A 280 14.39 9.19 -12.46
CA SER A 280 14.77 9.40 -13.85
C SER A 280 13.65 8.91 -14.77
N HIS A 281 13.18 9.76 -15.68
CA HIS A 281 12.12 9.39 -16.62
C HIS A 281 12.51 8.13 -17.42
N PRO A 282 11.63 7.11 -17.52
CA PRO A 282 12.00 5.81 -18.09
C PRO A 282 12.46 5.85 -19.54
N GLU A 283 11.95 6.77 -20.33
CA GLU A 283 12.28 6.91 -21.76
C GLU A 283 13.34 7.99 -21.99
N THR A 284 13.10 9.22 -21.53
CA THR A 284 13.98 10.37 -21.83
C THR A 284 15.23 10.45 -20.95
N LYS A 285 15.28 9.68 -19.85
CA LYS A 285 16.34 9.67 -18.83
C LYS A 285 16.54 11.01 -18.11
N ARG A 286 15.68 11.99 -18.33
CA ARG A 286 15.74 13.28 -17.64
C ARG A 286 15.29 13.12 -16.19
N PRO A 287 15.93 13.81 -15.24
CA PRO A 287 15.47 13.80 -13.86
C PRO A 287 14.09 14.45 -13.75
N MET A 288 13.21 13.82 -13.00
CA MET A 288 11.88 14.32 -12.65
C MET A 288 11.77 14.46 -11.13
N HIS A 289 11.06 15.47 -10.71
CA HIS A 289 10.75 15.70 -9.29
C HIS A 289 9.33 16.26 -9.20
N VAL A 290 8.41 15.47 -8.64
CA VAL A 290 7.01 15.85 -8.48
C VAL A 290 6.67 15.96 -7.01
N THR A 291 5.95 17.03 -6.66
CA THR A 291 5.52 17.30 -5.28
C THR A 291 4.02 17.32 -5.18
N SER A 292 3.50 16.83 -4.06
CA SER A 292 2.11 16.96 -3.66
C SER A 292 1.96 18.08 -2.63
N PRO A 293 0.94 18.95 -2.75
CA PRO A 293 0.66 19.98 -1.76
C PRO A 293 0.22 19.33 -0.44
N LEU A 294 0.62 19.93 0.68
CA LEU A 294 0.16 19.47 1.99
C LEU A 294 -1.37 19.61 2.09
N PRO A 295 -2.10 18.54 2.42
CA PRO A 295 -3.55 18.58 2.58
C PRO A 295 -4.02 19.62 3.59
N PRO A 296 -5.23 20.20 3.39
CA PRO A 296 -5.74 21.28 4.26
C PRO A 296 -5.79 20.90 5.74
N GLU A 297 -6.20 19.66 6.07
CA GLU A 297 -6.30 19.19 7.46
C GLU A 297 -4.93 19.06 8.13
N LEU A 298 -3.88 18.65 7.38
CA LEU A 298 -2.51 18.62 7.90
C LEU A 298 -1.94 20.02 8.07
N ARG A 299 -2.28 20.93 7.18
CA ARG A 299 -1.87 22.33 7.28
C ARG A 299 -2.51 23.00 8.50
N ALA A 300 -3.82 22.83 8.69
CA ALA A 300 -4.52 23.35 9.85
C ALA A 300 -3.95 22.83 11.18
N GLU A 301 -3.51 21.56 11.23
CA GLU A 301 -2.87 21.01 12.41
C GLU A 301 -1.51 21.66 12.69
N LEU A 302 -0.69 21.94 11.67
CA LEU A 302 0.55 22.68 11.84
C LEU A 302 0.28 24.11 12.36
N GLU A 303 -0.67 24.82 11.76
CA GLU A 303 -1.06 26.18 12.16
C GLU A 303 -1.54 26.21 13.62
N ARG A 304 -2.37 25.24 14.03
CA ARG A 304 -2.84 25.08 15.43
C ARG A 304 -1.69 24.92 16.42
N LEU A 305 -0.60 24.28 16.00
CA LEU A 305 0.60 24.06 16.82
C LEU A 305 1.64 25.20 16.69
N GLY A 306 1.38 26.21 15.87
CA GLY A 306 2.33 27.28 15.59
C GLY A 306 3.51 26.85 14.70
N LEU A 307 3.36 25.72 13.97
CA LEU A 307 4.32 25.23 13.00
C LEU A 307 3.96 25.67 11.59
N ARG A 308 4.94 25.76 10.70
CA ARG A 308 4.77 26.18 9.31
C ARG A 308 5.00 25.04 8.34
N ALA A 309 4.16 24.97 7.33
CA ALA A 309 4.40 24.05 6.23
C ALA A 309 5.63 24.46 5.40
N PRO A 310 6.45 23.51 4.93
CA PRO A 310 7.60 23.81 4.10
C PRO A 310 7.21 24.59 2.84
N GLY A 311 7.90 25.69 2.56
CA GLY A 311 7.63 26.58 1.41
C GLY A 311 6.70 27.76 1.70
N GLN A 312 6.11 27.87 2.86
CA GLN A 312 5.46 29.10 3.31
C GLN A 312 6.55 30.14 3.72
N ARG A 313 6.60 31.26 3.02
CA ARG A 313 7.39 32.40 3.47
C ARG A 313 6.77 32.93 4.77
N PRO A 314 7.58 33.38 5.75
CA PRO A 314 7.04 34.14 6.86
C PRO A 314 6.32 35.38 6.29
N GLU A 315 5.05 35.57 6.64
CA GLU A 315 4.44 36.88 6.43
C GLU A 315 5.32 37.92 7.14
N PRO A 316 5.65 39.04 6.48
CA PRO A 316 6.34 40.11 7.16
C PRO A 316 5.49 40.52 8.38
N ALA A 317 6.09 40.49 9.56
CA ALA A 317 5.45 41.00 10.78
C ALA A 317 4.82 42.34 10.45
N SER A 318 3.51 42.45 10.55
CA SER A 318 2.80 43.71 10.43
C SER A 318 3.39 44.65 11.48
N ALA A 319 4.18 45.61 11.02
CA ALA A 319 4.66 46.69 11.86
C ALA A 319 3.42 47.43 12.37
N GLY A 320 3.09 47.21 13.66
CA GLY A 320 2.13 47.98 14.41
C GLY A 320 2.74 49.26 14.94
#